data_42716303cf95e7692df3ca85b3beedd7
#
_entry.id   42716303cf95e7692df3ca85b3beedd7
#
_cell.length_a   1.000
_cell.length_b   1.000
_cell.length_c   1.000
_cell.angle_alpha   90.00
_cell.angle_beta   90.00
_cell.angle_gamma   90.00
#
_symmetry.space_group_name_H-M   'P 1'
#
loop_
_entity.id
_entity.type
_entity.pdbx_description
1 polymer ?
#
loop_
_entity_poly.entity_id
_entity_poly.type
_entity_poly.pdbx_seq_one_letter_code
_entity_poly.pdbx_strand_id
1 'polypeptide(L)'
;MADATAPMQVPPGIQPVRRFRPRFHWELLVCGVSGHELIGTDAAELRPQDRVIAREIDSLRWYRCVRCDSWLPVGRPSGPTRTFPPERDEVQLPLRGRALRDKVVLRVIAVDRAFHFVVLAILSVAVLLFATHRVKLRAEFFRIANAVQGGSGGPAGSSHGGFFHSLQHVVTLKSSTLYAVALAAGAYAVLEGVEAVGLWYGKRWAEYLTFVATVVFIPYEIYELSHGLSPLKVVALVVNLAIAVYLLFAKRLFGLRGGGAAVERQRRRDIGWDALERTAP
;
A
#
# COMPACT_ATOMS: atom_id res chain seq x y z
N MET A 1 13.85 -57.03 -20.03
CA MET A 1 14.42 -55.67 -20.09
C MET A 1 13.23 -54.75 -20.34
N ALA A 2 12.73 -54.09 -19.27
CA ALA A 2 11.63 -53.14 -19.37
C ALA A 2 12.15 -51.85 -19.97
N ASP A 3 11.48 -51.36 -21.00
CA ASP A 3 11.80 -50.12 -21.70
C ASP A 3 11.70 -48.93 -20.76
N ALA A 4 12.85 -48.36 -20.42
CA ALA A 4 12.98 -47.25 -19.43
C ALA A 4 12.66 -45.86 -20.04
N THR A 5 12.00 -45.80 -21.19
CA THR A 5 11.74 -44.55 -21.93
C THR A 5 10.25 -44.13 -22.01
N ALA A 6 9.37 -44.74 -21.20
CA ALA A 6 8.00 -44.22 -21.14
C ALA A 6 8.02 -42.80 -20.59
N PRO A 7 7.51 -41.77 -21.33
CA PRO A 7 7.46 -40.40 -20.83
C PRO A 7 6.61 -40.38 -19.56
N MET A 8 7.20 -39.85 -18.48
CA MET A 8 6.51 -39.67 -17.20
C MET A 8 5.20 -38.91 -17.44
N GLN A 9 4.08 -39.60 -17.28
CA GLN A 9 2.76 -38.99 -17.46
C GLN A 9 2.57 -37.93 -16.38
N VAL A 10 2.51 -36.65 -16.79
CA VAL A 10 2.21 -35.55 -15.91
C VAL A 10 0.73 -35.67 -15.50
N PRO A 11 0.41 -35.65 -14.20
CA PRO A 11 -0.97 -35.72 -13.72
C PRO A 11 -1.85 -34.65 -14.38
N PRO A 12 -3.14 -34.95 -14.65
CA PRO A 12 -4.07 -33.96 -15.23
C PRO A 12 -4.10 -32.67 -14.41
N GLY A 13 -3.99 -31.52 -15.08
CA GLY A 13 -3.98 -30.20 -14.44
C GLY A 13 -2.63 -29.69 -13.99
N ILE A 14 -1.55 -30.50 -14.07
CA ILE A 14 -0.18 -30.05 -13.81
C ILE A 14 0.51 -29.76 -15.13
N GLN A 15 0.85 -28.50 -15.38
CA GLN A 15 1.69 -28.12 -16.50
C GLN A 15 3.14 -27.95 -16.02
N PRO A 16 4.12 -28.66 -16.62
CA PRO A 16 5.52 -28.48 -16.25
C PRO A 16 5.97 -27.04 -16.56
N VAL A 17 6.39 -26.32 -15.52
CA VAL A 17 6.94 -24.97 -15.70
C VAL A 17 8.37 -25.10 -16.23
N ARG A 18 8.58 -24.82 -17.53
CA ARG A 18 9.89 -24.93 -18.18
C ARG A 18 10.96 -23.96 -17.63
N ARG A 19 10.54 -22.84 -17.00
CA ARG A 19 11.44 -21.86 -16.35
C ARG A 19 10.78 -21.33 -15.09
N PHE A 20 11.50 -21.34 -13.98
CA PHE A 20 11.09 -20.67 -12.76
C PHE A 20 11.04 -19.17 -13.03
N ARG A 21 9.84 -18.58 -13.02
CA ARG A 21 9.63 -17.14 -13.01
C ARG A 21 8.96 -16.80 -11.70
N PRO A 22 9.66 -16.19 -10.76
CA PRO A 22 9.04 -15.77 -9.51
C PRO A 22 7.90 -14.80 -9.84
N ARG A 23 6.68 -15.20 -9.52
CA ARG A 23 5.49 -14.35 -9.65
C ARG A 23 5.02 -14.03 -8.25
N PHE A 24 4.91 -12.75 -7.97
CA PHE A 24 4.33 -12.29 -6.73
C PHE A 24 2.80 -12.34 -6.85
N HIS A 25 2.17 -13.19 -6.05
CA HIS A 25 0.71 -13.38 -6.04
C HIS A 25 0.07 -12.55 -4.92
N TRP A 26 -0.42 -11.38 -5.26
CA TRP A 26 -1.12 -10.48 -4.35
C TRP A 26 -2.34 -11.14 -3.70
N GLU A 27 -3.03 -12.00 -4.46
CA GLU A 27 -4.19 -12.74 -4.00
C GLU A 27 -3.86 -13.67 -2.82
N LEU A 28 -2.71 -14.35 -2.87
CA LEU A 28 -2.26 -15.23 -1.78
C LEU A 28 -1.90 -14.44 -0.53
N LEU A 29 -1.27 -13.27 -0.67
CA LEU A 29 -0.98 -12.40 0.48
C LEU A 29 -2.26 -11.92 1.15
N VAL A 30 -3.22 -11.46 0.36
CA VAL A 30 -4.51 -11.00 0.90
C VAL A 30 -5.25 -12.15 1.54
N CYS A 31 -5.27 -13.35 0.94
CA CYS A 31 -5.87 -14.54 1.56
C CYS A 31 -5.14 -14.99 2.82
N GLY A 32 -3.81 -14.81 2.90
CA GLY A 32 -3.04 -15.10 4.11
C GLY A 32 -3.41 -14.22 5.31
N VAL A 33 -3.85 -12.98 5.04
CA VAL A 33 -4.25 -12.02 6.08
C VAL A 33 -5.76 -12.08 6.38
N SER A 34 -6.60 -12.17 5.34
CA SER A 34 -8.07 -12.06 5.47
C SER A 34 -8.82 -13.38 5.37
N GLY A 35 -8.13 -14.51 5.15
CA GLY A 35 -8.73 -15.80 4.91
C GLY A 35 -9.11 -16.04 3.44
N HIS A 36 -9.43 -17.31 3.12
CA HIS A 36 -9.92 -17.71 1.80
C HIS A 36 -11.42 -17.44 1.67
N GLU A 37 -11.85 -17.02 0.49
CA GLU A 37 -13.26 -16.83 0.17
C GLU A 37 -13.77 -18.03 -0.62
N LEU A 38 -14.62 -18.82 0.02
CA LEU A 38 -15.24 -20.03 -0.51
C LEU A 38 -16.74 -19.78 -0.66
N ILE A 39 -17.35 -20.31 -1.73
CA ILE A 39 -18.77 -20.13 -2.02
C ILE A 39 -19.50 -21.47 -1.84
N GLY A 40 -20.66 -21.45 -1.18
CA GLY A 40 -21.57 -22.59 -1.06
C GLY A 40 -21.04 -23.71 -0.17
N THR A 41 -20.22 -23.40 0.85
CA THR A 41 -19.72 -24.39 1.80
C THR A 41 -20.82 -24.99 2.70
N ASP A 42 -21.99 -24.36 2.72
CA ASP A 42 -23.20 -24.74 3.44
C ASP A 42 -24.22 -25.51 2.57
N ALA A 43 -23.89 -25.80 1.29
CA ALA A 43 -24.77 -26.50 0.37
C ALA A 43 -24.71 -28.02 0.54
N ALA A 44 -25.87 -28.68 0.52
CA ALA A 44 -25.98 -30.14 0.60
C ALA A 44 -25.38 -30.81 -0.66
N GLU A 45 -25.72 -30.31 -1.86
CA GLU A 45 -25.41 -30.90 -3.14
C GLU A 45 -24.69 -29.88 -4.06
N LEU A 46 -23.98 -30.40 -5.06
CA LEU A 46 -23.35 -29.60 -6.11
C LEU A 46 -23.97 -29.90 -7.46
N ARG A 47 -24.30 -28.85 -8.22
CA ARG A 47 -24.77 -28.96 -9.60
C ARG A 47 -23.56 -29.04 -10.57
N PRO A 48 -23.74 -29.55 -11.79
CA PRO A 48 -22.67 -29.58 -12.79
C PRO A 48 -22.02 -28.20 -13.05
N GLN A 49 -22.79 -27.13 -12.98
CA GLN A 49 -22.31 -25.75 -13.16
C GLN A 49 -21.45 -25.25 -11.99
N ASP A 50 -21.58 -25.84 -10.80
CA ASP A 50 -20.83 -25.47 -9.58
C ASP A 50 -19.40 -26.02 -9.59
N ARG A 51 -19.02 -26.88 -10.56
CA ARG A 51 -17.68 -27.46 -10.68
C ARG A 51 -16.54 -26.43 -10.81
N VAL A 52 -16.88 -25.19 -11.15
CA VAL A 52 -15.90 -24.07 -11.17
C VAL A 52 -15.47 -23.66 -9.77
N ILE A 53 -16.35 -23.79 -8.77
CA ILE A 53 -16.14 -23.35 -7.40
C ILE A 53 -15.97 -24.50 -6.40
N ALA A 54 -16.54 -25.68 -6.69
CA ALA A 54 -16.45 -26.84 -5.81
C ALA A 54 -16.47 -28.15 -6.61
N ARG A 55 -15.74 -29.15 -6.12
CA ARG A 55 -15.67 -30.48 -6.72
C ARG A 55 -15.65 -31.54 -5.63
N GLU A 56 -16.22 -32.70 -5.91
CA GLU A 56 -16.10 -33.88 -5.08
C GLU A 56 -15.10 -34.83 -5.71
N ILE A 57 -14.06 -35.20 -4.94
CA ILE A 57 -13.00 -36.12 -5.32
C ILE A 57 -12.74 -37.02 -4.13
N ASP A 58 -12.80 -38.34 -4.32
CA ASP A 58 -12.50 -39.36 -3.31
C ASP A 58 -13.23 -39.15 -1.96
N SER A 59 -14.55 -38.93 -2.00
CA SER A 59 -15.40 -38.64 -0.86
C SER A 59 -15.16 -37.30 -0.14
N LEU A 60 -14.19 -36.52 -0.57
CA LEU A 60 -13.90 -35.16 -0.07
C LEU A 60 -14.48 -34.11 -1.01
N ARG A 61 -15.03 -33.06 -0.40
CA ARG A 61 -15.46 -31.89 -1.14
C ARG A 61 -14.41 -30.80 -1.07
N TRP A 62 -13.90 -30.44 -2.23
CA TRP A 62 -12.90 -29.42 -2.44
C TRP A 62 -13.55 -28.14 -2.91
N TYR A 63 -13.24 -27.02 -2.26
CA TYR A 63 -13.71 -25.70 -2.65
C TYR A 63 -12.57 -24.85 -3.18
N ARG A 64 -12.86 -24.11 -4.24
CA ARG A 64 -11.92 -23.17 -4.82
C ARG A 64 -12.09 -21.81 -4.21
N CYS A 65 -10.99 -21.21 -3.73
CA CYS A 65 -10.99 -19.83 -3.31
C CYS A 65 -11.21 -18.91 -4.55
N VAL A 66 -12.28 -18.14 -4.53
CA VAL A 66 -12.64 -17.25 -5.66
C VAL A 66 -11.71 -16.05 -5.81
N ARG A 67 -10.79 -15.83 -4.85
CA ARG A 67 -9.76 -14.79 -4.94
C ARG A 67 -8.43 -15.33 -5.47
N CYS A 68 -7.87 -16.38 -4.88
CA CYS A 68 -6.51 -16.85 -5.17
C CYS A 68 -6.43 -18.17 -5.96
N ASP A 69 -7.57 -18.74 -6.34
CA ASP A 69 -7.69 -20.02 -7.07
C ASP A 69 -7.18 -21.27 -6.34
N SER A 70 -6.80 -21.16 -5.06
CA SER A 70 -6.39 -22.32 -4.27
C SER A 70 -7.58 -23.23 -3.97
N TRP A 71 -7.37 -24.55 -4.09
CA TRP A 71 -8.37 -25.55 -3.74
C TRP A 71 -8.12 -26.05 -2.32
N LEU A 72 -9.20 -26.02 -1.51
CA LEU A 72 -9.15 -26.40 -0.10
C LEU A 72 -10.13 -27.54 0.21
N PRO A 73 -9.69 -28.58 0.90
CA PRO A 73 -10.55 -29.67 1.35
C PRO A 73 -11.34 -29.20 2.60
N VAL A 74 -12.62 -28.91 2.44
CA VAL A 74 -13.47 -28.48 3.56
C VAL A 74 -14.39 -29.60 4.02
N GLY A 75 -14.64 -30.57 3.18
CA GLY A 75 -15.62 -31.61 3.44
C GLY A 75 -17.07 -31.19 3.14
N ARG A 76 -17.99 -32.12 3.37
CA ARG A 76 -19.43 -31.85 3.28
C ARG A 76 -19.93 -31.23 4.58
N PRO A 77 -20.87 -30.26 4.53
CA PRO A 77 -21.44 -29.71 5.74
C PRO A 77 -22.26 -30.77 6.50
N SER A 78 -22.10 -30.84 7.81
CA SER A 78 -22.90 -31.73 8.70
C SER A 78 -24.35 -31.24 8.88
N GLY A 79 -24.57 -29.93 8.68
CA GLY A 79 -25.89 -29.30 8.75
C GLY A 79 -26.05 -28.31 7.60
N PRO A 80 -26.41 -28.77 6.40
CA PRO A 80 -26.55 -27.87 5.24
C PRO A 80 -27.72 -26.90 5.47
N THR A 81 -27.52 -25.63 5.13
CA THR A 81 -28.57 -24.60 5.23
C THR A 81 -29.27 -24.36 3.90
N ARG A 82 -28.73 -24.91 2.81
CA ARG A 82 -29.30 -24.85 1.46
C ARG A 82 -29.04 -26.13 0.69
N THR A 83 -29.87 -26.38 -0.33
CA THR A 83 -29.70 -27.56 -1.17
C THR A 83 -28.52 -27.40 -2.12
N PHE A 84 -28.43 -26.26 -2.82
CA PHE A 84 -27.38 -25.96 -3.79
C PHE A 84 -26.61 -24.67 -3.42
N PRO A 85 -25.37 -24.48 -3.91
CA PRO A 85 -24.68 -23.20 -3.83
C PRO A 85 -25.53 -22.04 -4.38
N PRO A 86 -25.30 -20.79 -3.94
CA PRO A 86 -26.03 -19.63 -4.44
C PRO A 86 -25.84 -19.46 -5.95
N GLU A 87 -26.83 -18.83 -6.60
CA GLU A 87 -26.73 -18.52 -8.01
C GLU A 87 -25.67 -17.45 -8.27
N ARG A 88 -25.15 -17.40 -9.50
CA ARG A 88 -24.02 -16.52 -9.88
C ARG A 88 -24.32 -15.03 -9.69
N ASP A 89 -25.54 -14.61 -9.87
CA ASP A 89 -26.05 -13.25 -9.72
C ASP A 89 -26.23 -12.84 -8.25
N GLU A 90 -26.39 -13.82 -7.35
CA GLU A 90 -26.45 -13.58 -5.91
C GLU A 90 -25.06 -13.34 -5.28
N VAL A 91 -23.99 -13.70 -5.98
CA VAL A 91 -22.62 -13.68 -5.44
C VAL A 91 -21.81 -12.52 -5.99
N GLN A 92 -21.36 -11.65 -5.10
CA GLN A 92 -20.37 -10.63 -5.42
C GLN A 92 -18.96 -11.19 -5.31
N LEU A 93 -18.32 -11.39 -6.47
CA LEU A 93 -16.95 -11.89 -6.50
C LEU A 93 -15.95 -10.87 -5.95
N PRO A 94 -14.93 -11.29 -5.16
CA PRO A 94 -13.90 -10.41 -4.65
C PRO A 94 -13.00 -9.86 -5.74
N LEU A 95 -12.32 -8.77 -5.42
CA LEU A 95 -11.30 -8.22 -6.31
C LEU A 95 -10.13 -9.20 -6.46
N ARG A 96 -9.68 -9.38 -7.70
CA ARG A 96 -8.55 -10.24 -8.06
C ARG A 96 -7.72 -9.59 -9.19
N GLY A 97 -6.57 -10.17 -9.50
CA GLY A 97 -5.71 -9.69 -10.57
C GLY A 97 -5.21 -8.26 -10.36
N ARG A 98 -5.23 -7.49 -11.43
CA ARG A 98 -4.77 -6.10 -11.40
C ARG A 98 -5.62 -5.21 -10.51
N ALA A 99 -6.92 -5.43 -10.45
CA ALA A 99 -7.83 -4.63 -9.63
C ALA A 99 -7.52 -4.75 -8.14
N LEU A 100 -7.19 -5.96 -7.66
CA LEU A 100 -6.76 -6.18 -6.28
C LEU A 100 -5.41 -5.52 -6.01
N ARG A 101 -4.42 -5.72 -6.89
CA ARG A 101 -3.11 -5.10 -6.77
C ARG A 101 -3.20 -3.58 -6.68
N ASP A 102 -3.95 -2.97 -7.59
CA ASP A 102 -4.10 -1.52 -7.64
C ASP A 102 -4.76 -0.99 -6.35
N LYS A 103 -5.75 -1.71 -5.80
CA LYS A 103 -6.35 -1.35 -4.51
C LYS A 103 -5.35 -1.43 -3.35
N VAL A 104 -4.53 -2.49 -3.31
CA VAL A 104 -3.51 -2.66 -2.26
C VAL A 104 -2.45 -1.57 -2.36
N VAL A 105 -1.91 -1.32 -3.56
CA VAL A 105 -0.89 -0.28 -3.77
C VAL A 105 -1.42 1.11 -3.40
N LEU A 106 -2.65 1.46 -3.82
CA LEU A 106 -3.25 2.75 -3.42
C LEU A 106 -3.41 2.88 -1.91
N ARG A 107 -3.75 1.79 -1.21
CA ARG A 107 -3.83 1.80 0.25
C ARG A 107 -2.46 1.97 0.92
N VAL A 108 -1.42 1.36 0.37
CA VAL A 108 -0.05 1.57 0.86
C VAL A 108 0.36 3.04 0.69
N ILE A 109 0.09 3.64 -0.48
CA ILE A 109 0.34 5.07 -0.70
C ILE A 109 -0.51 5.92 0.27
N ALA A 110 -1.78 5.57 0.49
CA ALA A 110 -2.64 6.28 1.44
C ALA A 110 -2.11 6.24 2.88
N VAL A 111 -1.56 5.10 3.31
CA VAL A 111 -0.91 4.96 4.63
C VAL A 111 0.35 5.83 4.72
N ASP A 112 1.16 5.86 3.68
CA ASP A 112 2.34 6.73 3.57
C ASP A 112 1.93 8.21 3.71
N ARG A 113 0.90 8.67 2.98
CA ARG A 113 0.36 10.03 3.08
C ARG A 113 -0.23 10.32 4.46
N ALA A 114 -0.94 9.36 5.06
CA ALA A 114 -1.46 9.50 6.42
C ALA A 114 -0.35 9.65 7.45
N PHE A 115 0.75 8.92 7.29
CA PHE A 115 1.93 9.05 8.13
C PHE A 115 2.54 10.46 8.01
N HIS A 116 2.74 10.97 6.79
CA HIS A 116 3.22 12.34 6.56
C HIS A 116 2.28 13.38 7.15
N PHE A 117 0.97 13.22 6.98
CA PHE A 117 -0.03 14.08 7.63
C PHE A 117 0.17 14.15 9.13
N VAL A 118 0.29 13.00 9.81
CA VAL A 118 0.45 12.97 11.28
C VAL A 118 1.74 13.65 11.71
N VAL A 119 2.86 13.34 11.05
CA VAL A 119 4.17 13.94 11.37
C VAL A 119 4.15 15.45 11.17
N LEU A 120 3.63 15.92 10.04
CA LEU A 120 3.57 17.36 9.73
C LEU A 120 2.58 18.10 10.62
N ALA A 121 1.45 17.49 10.99
CA ALA A 121 0.50 18.07 11.91
C ALA A 121 1.11 18.24 13.30
N ILE A 122 1.79 17.22 13.81
CA ILE A 122 2.52 17.30 15.08
C ILE A 122 3.60 18.38 15.02
N LEU A 123 4.38 18.41 13.92
CA LEU A 123 5.42 19.43 13.74
C LEU A 123 4.83 20.85 13.69
N SER A 124 3.75 21.04 12.94
CA SER A 124 3.03 22.32 12.85
C SER A 124 2.57 22.81 14.23
N VAL A 125 1.92 21.92 14.99
CA VAL A 125 1.48 22.24 16.38
C VAL A 125 2.65 22.51 17.28
N ALA A 126 3.72 21.73 17.23
CA ALA A 126 4.92 21.94 18.05
C ALA A 126 5.59 23.28 17.77
N VAL A 127 5.74 23.66 16.47
CA VAL A 127 6.30 24.97 16.08
C VAL A 127 5.37 26.11 16.52
N LEU A 128 4.05 25.93 16.43
CA LEU A 128 3.07 26.91 16.87
C LEU A 128 3.14 27.13 18.39
N LEU A 129 3.16 26.04 19.17
CA LEU A 129 3.30 26.11 20.62
C LEU A 129 4.65 26.74 21.02
N PHE A 130 5.72 26.42 20.30
CA PHE A 130 7.01 27.06 20.50
C PHE A 130 6.94 28.57 20.21
N ALA A 131 6.31 28.98 19.11
CA ALA A 131 6.17 30.39 18.74
C ALA A 131 5.37 31.19 19.78
N THR A 132 4.30 30.59 20.34
CA THR A 132 3.43 31.25 21.34
C THR A 132 4.08 31.31 22.73
N HIS A 133 4.86 30.29 23.14
CA HIS A 133 5.49 30.20 24.46
C HIS A 133 7.00 30.53 24.43
N ARG A 134 7.46 31.18 23.39
CA ARG A 134 8.84 31.39 23.02
C ARG A 134 9.73 31.89 24.20
N VAL A 135 9.24 32.86 24.97
CA VAL A 135 10.05 33.47 26.05
C VAL A 135 10.39 32.45 27.13
N LYS A 136 9.39 31.67 27.57
CA LYS A 136 9.59 30.63 28.59
C LYS A 136 10.45 29.48 28.06
N LEU A 137 10.11 28.94 26.89
CA LEU A 137 10.82 27.79 26.30
C LEU A 137 12.28 28.15 25.93
N ARG A 138 12.53 29.35 25.47
CA ARG A 138 13.90 29.85 25.21
C ARG A 138 14.75 29.91 26.49
N ALA A 139 14.19 30.43 27.56
CA ALA A 139 14.88 30.50 28.84
C ALA A 139 15.24 29.10 29.38
N GLU A 140 14.24 28.17 29.31
CA GLU A 140 14.47 26.77 29.72
C GLU A 140 15.48 26.04 28.83
N PHE A 141 15.40 26.24 27.50
CA PHE A 141 16.37 25.66 26.58
C PHE A 141 17.80 26.10 26.89
N PHE A 142 18.04 27.41 27.06
CA PHE A 142 19.37 27.90 27.39
C PHE A 142 19.82 27.44 28.78
N ARG A 143 18.90 27.32 29.73
CA ARG A 143 19.21 26.77 31.07
C ARG A 143 19.70 25.32 30.97
N ILE A 144 18.97 24.47 30.22
CA ILE A 144 19.32 23.06 30.00
C ILE A 144 20.62 22.94 29.19
N ALA A 145 20.75 23.71 28.11
CA ALA A 145 21.95 23.71 27.28
C ALA A 145 23.19 24.09 28.05
N ASN A 146 23.10 25.12 28.89
CA ASN A 146 24.20 25.52 29.80
C ASN A 146 24.51 24.46 30.87
N ALA A 147 23.49 23.79 31.41
CA ALA A 147 23.69 22.72 32.40
C ALA A 147 24.38 21.49 31.77
N VAL A 148 24.01 21.13 30.55
CA VAL A 148 24.64 20.03 29.83
C VAL A 148 26.06 20.38 29.36
N GLN A 149 26.30 21.62 28.93
CA GLN A 149 27.64 22.08 28.55
C GLN A 149 28.55 22.35 29.75
N GLY A 150 27.99 22.82 30.84
CA GLY A 150 28.76 23.07 32.09
C GLY A 150 29.09 21.80 32.90
N GLY A 151 28.35 20.70 32.69
CA GLY A 151 28.59 19.42 33.35
C GLY A 151 29.65 18.54 32.69
N SER A 152 29.98 18.78 31.44
CA SER A 152 31.01 18.07 30.68
C SER A 152 32.23 19.01 30.55
N GLY A 153 33.14 19.03 31.53
CA GLY A 153 34.33 19.87 31.55
C GLY A 153 35.35 19.59 30.43
N GLY A 154 34.91 19.61 29.19
CA GLY A 154 35.74 19.50 27.99
C GLY A 154 35.66 20.77 27.15
N PRO A 155 36.77 21.16 26.45
CA PRO A 155 36.76 22.32 25.58
C PRO A 155 35.72 22.20 24.49
N ALA A 156 34.99 23.28 24.25
CA ALA A 156 33.98 23.40 23.20
C ALA A 156 34.59 23.15 21.81
N GLY A 157 34.62 21.90 21.41
CA GLY A 157 35.17 21.54 20.12
C GLY A 157 34.99 20.06 19.84
N SER A 158 34.11 19.78 18.94
CA SER A 158 33.98 18.54 18.20
C SER A 158 32.81 17.61 18.56
N SER A 159 32.07 17.32 17.54
CA SER A 159 31.15 16.20 17.21
C SER A 159 29.67 16.23 17.63
N HIS A 160 29.22 17.11 18.49
CA HIS A 160 27.76 17.28 18.72
C HIS A 160 27.21 18.63 18.22
N GLY A 161 28.02 19.40 17.47
CA GLY A 161 27.73 20.76 17.03
C GLY A 161 26.56 20.93 16.06
N GLY A 162 26.26 19.92 15.22
CA GLY A 162 25.25 20.07 14.19
C GLY A 162 23.82 20.20 14.73
N PHE A 163 23.39 19.32 15.62
CA PHE A 163 22.01 19.32 16.14
C PHE A 163 21.75 20.52 17.06
N PHE A 164 22.62 20.79 18.03
CA PHE A 164 22.50 21.94 18.95
C PHE A 164 22.60 23.28 18.22
N HIS A 165 23.49 23.39 17.21
CA HIS A 165 23.62 24.60 16.39
C HIS A 165 22.34 24.84 15.56
N SER A 166 21.79 23.79 14.96
CA SER A 166 20.54 23.88 14.21
C SER A 166 19.35 24.25 15.12
N LEU A 167 19.27 23.68 16.33
CA LEU A 167 18.25 24.02 17.32
C LEU A 167 18.39 25.47 17.78
N GLN A 168 19.61 25.93 18.06
CA GLN A 168 19.88 27.32 18.43
C GLN A 168 19.48 28.30 17.37
N HIS A 169 19.72 27.98 16.10
CA HIS A 169 19.27 28.79 14.98
C HIS A 169 17.73 28.87 14.91
N VAL A 170 17.01 27.76 15.09
CA VAL A 170 15.53 27.74 15.13
C VAL A 170 14.99 28.58 16.29
N VAL A 171 15.60 28.49 17.48
CA VAL A 171 15.21 29.23 18.67
C VAL A 171 15.42 30.74 18.49
N THR A 172 16.34 31.18 17.61
CA THR A 172 16.61 32.59 17.31
C THR A 172 15.78 33.19 16.19
N LEU A 173 15.05 32.39 15.41
CA LEU A 173 14.18 32.86 14.33
C LEU A 173 13.14 33.86 14.84
N LYS A 174 12.73 34.81 13.99
CA LYS A 174 11.66 35.76 14.28
C LYS A 174 10.31 35.02 14.48
N SER A 175 9.46 35.50 15.37
CA SER A 175 8.14 34.90 15.61
C SER A 175 7.30 34.81 14.35
N SER A 176 7.35 35.83 13.48
CA SER A 176 6.64 35.81 12.19
C SER A 176 7.06 34.65 11.27
N THR A 177 8.36 34.35 11.25
CA THR A 177 8.88 33.21 10.47
C THR A 177 8.40 31.87 11.05
N LEU A 178 8.38 31.72 12.38
CA LEU A 178 7.86 30.51 13.04
C LEU A 178 6.38 30.30 12.75
N TYR A 179 5.56 31.36 12.83
CA TYR A 179 4.13 31.27 12.45
C TYR A 179 3.95 30.91 10.97
N ALA A 180 4.75 31.52 10.07
CA ALA A 180 4.70 31.18 8.66
C ALA A 180 5.05 29.72 8.38
N VAL A 181 6.10 29.19 9.03
CA VAL A 181 6.51 27.78 8.94
C VAL A 181 5.44 26.86 9.51
N ALA A 182 4.88 27.18 10.69
CA ALA A 182 3.81 26.38 11.27
C ALA A 182 2.57 26.34 10.37
N LEU A 183 2.18 27.49 9.82
CA LEU A 183 1.03 27.57 8.91
C LEU A 183 1.28 26.78 7.61
N ALA A 184 2.45 26.93 7.02
CA ALA A 184 2.81 26.19 5.81
C ALA A 184 2.83 24.68 6.04
N ALA A 185 3.45 24.22 7.15
CA ALA A 185 3.46 22.81 7.54
C ALA A 185 2.04 22.28 7.81
N GLY A 186 1.20 23.08 8.49
CA GLY A 186 -0.19 22.73 8.75
C GLY A 186 -1.04 22.62 7.47
N ALA A 187 -0.88 23.58 6.55
CA ALA A 187 -1.58 23.55 5.26
C ALA A 187 -1.14 22.33 4.43
N TYR A 188 0.15 22.02 4.43
CA TYR A 188 0.65 20.85 3.73
C TYR A 188 0.20 19.54 4.42
N ALA A 189 0.15 19.50 5.74
CA ALA A 189 -0.44 18.37 6.47
C ALA A 189 -1.89 18.13 6.05
N VAL A 190 -2.73 19.18 5.98
CA VAL A 190 -4.11 19.04 5.53
C VAL A 190 -4.18 18.48 4.11
N LEU A 191 -3.32 18.91 3.20
CA LEU A 191 -3.24 18.37 1.84
C LEU A 191 -2.95 16.87 1.85
N GLU A 192 -1.93 16.43 2.58
CA GLU A 192 -1.56 15.01 2.73
C GLU A 192 -2.71 14.19 3.35
N GLY A 193 -3.41 14.73 4.34
CA GLY A 193 -4.60 14.10 4.93
C GLY A 193 -5.74 13.91 3.93
N VAL A 194 -6.03 14.91 3.12
CA VAL A 194 -7.04 14.85 2.05
C VAL A 194 -6.65 13.81 0.99
N GLU A 195 -5.38 13.79 0.59
CA GLU A 195 -4.85 12.77 -0.32
C GLU A 195 -5.00 11.36 0.27
N ALA A 196 -4.60 11.15 1.51
CA ALA A 196 -4.70 9.87 2.19
C ALA A 196 -6.13 9.32 2.19
N VAL A 197 -7.11 10.16 2.57
CA VAL A 197 -8.53 9.78 2.56
C VAL A 197 -9.01 9.47 1.15
N GLY A 198 -8.70 10.33 0.18
CA GLY A 198 -9.11 10.14 -1.21
C GLY A 198 -8.54 8.87 -1.84
N LEU A 199 -7.25 8.58 -1.60
CA LEU A 199 -6.58 7.37 -2.08
C LEU A 199 -7.12 6.10 -1.40
N TRP A 200 -7.42 6.16 -0.09
CA TRP A 200 -8.00 5.03 0.64
C TRP A 200 -9.33 4.57 0.04
N TYR A 201 -10.17 5.54 -0.36
CA TYR A 201 -11.44 5.27 -1.05
C TYR A 201 -11.28 5.08 -2.57
N GLY A 202 -10.07 5.12 -3.11
CA GLY A 202 -9.79 4.92 -4.54
C GLY A 202 -10.37 6.01 -5.43
N LYS A 203 -10.46 7.25 -4.94
CA LYS A 203 -10.99 8.37 -5.72
C LYS A 203 -9.97 8.86 -6.74
N ARG A 204 -10.38 8.95 -8.00
CA ARG A 204 -9.48 9.35 -9.10
C ARG A 204 -8.89 10.75 -8.93
N TRP A 205 -9.66 11.69 -8.39
CA TRP A 205 -9.13 13.04 -8.14
C TRP A 205 -7.93 13.02 -7.18
N ALA A 206 -7.93 12.11 -6.19
CA ALA A 206 -6.82 11.98 -5.26
C ALA A 206 -5.56 11.41 -5.96
N GLU A 207 -5.72 10.47 -6.91
CA GLU A 207 -4.61 9.97 -7.73
C GLU A 207 -3.92 11.10 -8.52
N TYR A 208 -4.72 12.04 -9.09
CA TYR A 208 -4.19 13.22 -9.79
C TYR A 208 -3.53 14.20 -8.82
N LEU A 209 -4.17 14.46 -7.68
CA LEU A 209 -3.66 15.38 -6.67
C LEU A 209 -2.32 14.90 -6.13
N THR A 210 -2.24 13.63 -5.72
CA THR A 210 -1.00 13.01 -5.24
C THR A 210 0.10 13.03 -6.31
N PHE A 211 -0.25 12.74 -7.57
CA PHE A 211 0.73 12.81 -8.66
C PHE A 211 1.30 14.22 -8.80
N VAL A 212 0.45 15.24 -8.88
CA VAL A 212 0.88 16.64 -9.03
C VAL A 212 1.70 17.09 -7.83
N ALA A 213 1.22 16.86 -6.60
CA ALA A 213 1.95 17.21 -5.39
C ALA A 213 3.34 16.53 -5.37
N THR A 214 3.41 15.23 -5.61
CA THR A 214 4.69 14.49 -5.63
C THR A 214 5.65 15.06 -6.68
N VAL A 215 5.18 15.29 -7.93
CA VAL A 215 6.03 15.80 -9.02
C VAL A 215 6.54 17.22 -8.73
N VAL A 216 5.73 18.07 -8.11
CA VAL A 216 6.14 19.44 -7.71
C VAL A 216 7.23 19.42 -6.64
N PHE A 217 7.24 18.42 -5.75
CA PHE A 217 8.26 18.32 -4.70
C PHE A 217 9.55 17.63 -5.13
N ILE A 218 9.56 16.80 -6.19
CA ILE A 218 10.77 16.12 -6.68
C ILE A 218 11.95 17.08 -6.94
N PRO A 219 11.80 18.23 -7.62
CA PRO A 219 12.91 19.17 -7.82
C PRO A 219 13.51 19.69 -6.51
N TYR A 220 12.67 19.94 -5.50
CA TYR A 220 13.12 20.36 -4.18
C TYR A 220 13.90 19.25 -3.47
N GLU A 221 13.43 18.00 -3.53
CA GLU A 221 14.13 16.83 -2.96
C GLU A 221 15.50 16.61 -3.61
N ILE A 222 15.59 16.77 -4.94
CA ILE A 222 16.87 16.70 -5.68
C ILE A 222 17.81 17.83 -5.22
N TYR A 223 17.29 19.05 -5.10
CA TYR A 223 18.07 20.19 -4.61
C TYR A 223 18.60 19.93 -3.19
N GLU A 224 17.76 19.44 -2.29
CA GLU A 224 18.14 19.13 -0.91
C GLU A 224 19.19 18.00 -0.82
N LEU A 225 19.07 17.01 -1.72
CA LEU A 225 20.04 15.92 -1.83
C LEU A 225 21.42 16.40 -2.32
N SER A 226 21.46 17.41 -3.21
CA SER A 226 22.71 18.01 -3.69
C SER A 226 23.48 18.77 -2.60
N HIS A 227 22.80 19.23 -1.53
CA HIS A 227 23.39 19.94 -0.39
C HIS A 227 23.80 19.03 0.76
N GLY A 228 23.46 17.75 0.74
CA GLY A 228 23.87 16.78 1.75
C GLY A 228 23.20 15.43 1.56
N LEU A 229 24.02 14.42 1.26
CA LEU A 229 23.57 13.05 1.13
C LEU A 229 23.16 12.49 2.48
N SER A 230 21.92 12.05 2.61
CA SER A 230 21.40 11.29 3.75
C SER A 230 20.64 10.07 3.23
N PRO A 231 20.82 8.88 3.82
CA PRO A 231 20.08 7.70 3.42
C PRO A 231 18.56 7.91 3.42
N LEU A 232 18.05 8.66 4.40
CA LEU A 232 16.63 8.96 4.51
C LEU A 232 16.12 9.81 3.33
N LYS A 233 16.88 10.84 2.91
CA LYS A 233 16.55 11.69 1.76
C LYS A 233 16.53 10.88 0.44
N VAL A 234 17.50 9.97 0.28
CA VAL A 234 17.55 9.09 -0.89
C VAL A 234 16.33 8.17 -0.94
N VAL A 235 15.98 7.56 0.19
CA VAL A 235 14.80 6.70 0.29
C VAL A 235 13.53 7.49 -0.02
N ALA A 236 13.35 8.68 0.54
CA ALA A 236 12.20 9.54 0.29
C ALA A 236 12.05 9.87 -1.21
N LEU A 237 13.12 10.32 -1.87
CA LEU A 237 13.12 10.61 -3.30
C LEU A 237 12.77 9.37 -4.14
N VAL A 238 13.34 8.20 -3.82
CA VAL A 238 13.05 6.94 -4.54
C VAL A 238 11.59 6.54 -4.37
N VAL A 239 11.03 6.65 -3.17
CA VAL A 239 9.62 6.34 -2.90
C VAL A 239 8.72 7.31 -3.67
N ASN A 240 8.96 8.61 -3.61
CA ASN A 240 8.16 9.61 -4.32
C ASN A 240 8.23 9.43 -5.84
N LEU A 241 9.41 9.14 -6.38
CA LEU A 241 9.56 8.83 -7.80
C LEU A 241 8.81 7.56 -8.20
N ALA A 242 8.88 6.50 -7.38
CA ALA A 242 8.15 5.26 -7.62
C ALA A 242 6.63 5.48 -7.59
N ILE A 243 6.11 6.28 -6.66
CA ILE A 243 4.69 6.67 -6.59
C ILE A 243 4.28 7.43 -7.85
N ALA A 244 5.05 8.45 -8.26
CA ALA A 244 4.75 9.23 -9.46
C ALA A 244 4.73 8.36 -10.72
N VAL A 245 5.73 7.50 -10.91
CA VAL A 245 5.81 6.56 -12.03
C VAL A 245 4.65 5.57 -12.00
N TYR A 246 4.32 5.01 -10.83
CA TYR A 246 3.19 4.10 -10.68
C TYR A 246 1.86 4.76 -11.06
N LEU A 247 1.57 5.95 -10.53
CA LEU A 247 0.34 6.68 -10.83
C LEU A 247 0.25 7.04 -12.31
N LEU A 248 1.34 7.48 -12.91
CA LEU A 248 1.37 7.86 -14.32
C LEU A 248 1.13 6.66 -15.25
N PHE A 249 1.85 5.57 -15.08
CA PHE A 249 1.87 4.45 -16.01
C PHE A 249 0.87 3.34 -15.67
N ALA A 250 0.79 2.91 -14.40
CA ALA A 250 -0.08 1.81 -14.00
C ALA A 250 -1.55 2.25 -13.94
N LYS A 251 -1.80 3.46 -13.42
CA LYS A 251 -3.15 4.04 -13.35
C LYS A 251 -3.57 4.77 -14.61
N ARG A 252 -2.66 4.89 -15.58
CA ARG A 252 -2.94 5.52 -16.88
C ARG A 252 -3.53 6.92 -16.75
N LEU A 253 -2.95 7.72 -15.85
CA LEU A 253 -3.35 9.11 -15.69
C LEU A 253 -3.13 9.87 -17.00
N PHE A 254 -3.81 10.98 -17.17
CA PHE A 254 -3.75 11.84 -18.37
C PHE A 254 -4.04 11.14 -19.70
N GLY A 255 -4.86 10.07 -19.68
CA GLY A 255 -5.25 9.38 -20.92
C GLY A 255 -4.21 8.42 -21.50
N LEU A 256 -3.07 8.24 -20.86
CA LEU A 256 -2.03 7.31 -21.30
C LEU A 256 -2.60 5.89 -21.49
N ARG A 257 -2.25 5.24 -22.61
CA ARG A 257 -2.67 3.86 -22.94
C ARG A 257 -4.18 3.63 -22.83
N GLY A 258 -5.01 4.62 -23.17
CA GLY A 258 -6.48 4.51 -23.20
C GLY A 258 -7.17 4.91 -21.88
N GLY A 259 -6.44 5.49 -20.94
CA GLY A 259 -6.99 6.15 -19.75
C GLY A 259 -7.93 5.29 -18.91
N GLY A 260 -8.89 5.93 -18.26
CA GLY A 260 -9.83 5.29 -17.33
C GLY A 260 -10.75 4.25 -17.97
N ALA A 261 -11.16 4.43 -19.22
CA ALA A 261 -11.99 3.45 -19.92
C ALA A 261 -11.27 2.12 -20.13
N ALA A 262 -9.96 2.15 -20.39
CA ALA A 262 -9.16 0.93 -20.52
C ALA A 262 -8.94 0.24 -19.16
N VAL A 263 -8.76 1.01 -18.08
CA VAL A 263 -8.68 0.48 -16.72
C VAL A 263 -9.98 -0.21 -16.32
N GLU A 264 -11.13 0.43 -16.58
CA GLU A 264 -12.45 -0.14 -16.26
C GLU A 264 -12.75 -1.40 -17.06
N ARG A 265 -12.47 -1.42 -18.38
CA ARG A 265 -12.61 -2.63 -19.20
C ARG A 265 -11.75 -3.78 -18.67
N GLN A 266 -10.52 -3.49 -18.25
CA GLN A 266 -9.65 -4.49 -17.69
C GLN A 266 -10.16 -4.99 -16.32
N ARG A 267 -10.64 -4.09 -15.48
CA ARG A 267 -11.26 -4.43 -14.19
C ARG A 267 -12.43 -5.39 -14.39
N ARG A 268 -13.34 -5.12 -15.31
CA ARG A 268 -14.48 -6.01 -15.63
C ARG A 268 -14.03 -7.40 -16.07
N ARG A 269 -12.93 -7.49 -16.83
CA ARG A 269 -12.37 -8.79 -17.26
C ARG A 269 -11.76 -9.58 -16.09
N ASP A 270 -11.22 -8.90 -15.09
CA ASP A 270 -10.51 -9.55 -13.97
C ASP A 270 -11.44 -9.96 -12.82
N ILE A 271 -12.67 -9.41 -12.72
CA ILE A 271 -13.59 -9.58 -11.59
C ILE A 271 -14.75 -10.55 -11.88
N GLY A 272 -15.05 -10.86 -13.16
CA GLY A 272 -16.22 -11.65 -13.53
C GLY A 272 -16.07 -13.16 -13.37
N TRP A 273 -17.20 -13.89 -13.40
CA TRP A 273 -17.23 -15.34 -13.49
C TRP A 273 -16.41 -15.90 -14.65
N ASP A 274 -16.40 -15.18 -15.79
CA ASP A 274 -15.55 -15.51 -16.93
C ASP A 274 -14.04 -15.57 -16.58
N ALA A 275 -13.61 -14.80 -15.60
CA ALA A 275 -12.22 -14.85 -15.12
C ALA A 275 -11.95 -16.15 -14.35
N LEU A 276 -12.90 -16.59 -13.52
CA LEU A 276 -12.82 -17.85 -12.80
C LEU A 276 -12.88 -19.06 -13.78
N GLU A 277 -13.73 -19.01 -14.80
CA GLU A 277 -13.83 -20.07 -15.80
C GLU A 277 -12.56 -20.21 -16.64
N ARG A 278 -11.93 -19.10 -17.05
CA ARG A 278 -10.66 -19.12 -17.79
C ARG A 278 -9.49 -19.71 -17.01
N THR A 279 -9.52 -19.67 -15.69
CA THR A 279 -8.48 -20.20 -14.81
C THR A 279 -8.89 -21.51 -14.14
N ALA A 280 -10.07 -22.06 -14.49
CA ALA A 280 -10.49 -23.38 -14.03
C ALA A 280 -9.60 -24.45 -14.65
N PRO A 281 -9.05 -25.41 -13.83
CA PRO A 281 -8.27 -26.53 -14.33
C PRO A 281 -9.14 -27.54 -15.08
#